data_a234ec1c6d5e00ca5930320ce40cb4a4
#
_entry.id   a234ec1c6d5e00ca5930320ce40cb4a4
#
_cell.length_a   1.000
_cell.length_b   1.000
_cell.length_c   1.000
_cell.angle_alpha   90.00
_cell.angle_beta   90.00
_cell.angle_gamma   90.00
#
_symmetry.space_group_name_H-M   'P 1'
#
loop_
_entity.id
_entity.type
_entity.pdbx_description
1 polymer ?
#
loop_
_entity_poly.entity_id
_entity_poly.type
_entity_poly.pdbx_seq_one_letter_code
_entity_poly.pdbx_strand_id
1 'polypeptide(L)'
;MIEETVTIRDDRTTLVGFLEIPSTPAGIVLFSHGSGSGRFSPRNRFVARQLHQGGIATLLIDLLTTEEEHRRNVFDIDLLSDRVLMASAWLREDSRTRALSLSYFGASTGAASALQAVAQASFGVSAIVSRGGRPDLAERYLPHVTVPTLLLVGGEDHPVIEMNQQAYRLLGGPKQLMIIPGATHLFEEPGTLEQVAEYALKWFRQHFARPD
;
A
#
# COMPACT_ATOMS: atom_id res chain seq x y z
N MET A 1 -5.96 10.81 19.37
CA MET A 1 -5.80 9.61 18.52
C MET A 1 -7.20 9.12 18.19
N ILE A 2 -7.47 8.81 16.93
CA ILE A 2 -8.74 8.22 16.44
C ILE A 2 -8.43 6.79 16.03
N GLU A 3 -9.23 5.84 16.50
CA GLU A 3 -9.21 4.43 16.07
C GLU A 3 -10.67 4.05 15.79
N GLU A 4 -11.00 3.75 14.55
CA GLU A 4 -12.38 3.56 14.13
C GLU A 4 -12.49 2.50 13.04
N THR A 5 -13.54 1.69 13.11
CA THR A 5 -13.97 0.87 11.99
C THR A 5 -14.82 1.73 11.06
N VAL A 6 -14.37 1.91 9.82
CA VAL A 6 -15.07 2.70 8.82
C VAL A 6 -15.71 1.80 7.76
N THR A 7 -16.79 2.31 7.16
CA THR A 7 -17.48 1.68 6.05
C THR A 7 -17.42 2.59 4.84
N ILE A 8 -16.86 2.09 3.76
CA ILE A 8 -16.70 2.79 2.49
C ILE A 8 -17.68 2.18 1.50
N ARG A 9 -18.56 3.00 0.91
CA ARG A 9 -19.66 2.52 0.06
C ARG A 9 -19.68 3.23 -1.28
N ASP A 10 -20.00 2.48 -2.30
CA ASP A 10 -20.53 2.97 -3.55
C ASP A 10 -21.89 2.28 -3.84
N ASP A 11 -22.46 2.48 -5.03
CA ASP A 11 -23.76 1.92 -5.42
C ASP A 11 -23.79 0.39 -5.46
N ARG A 12 -22.64 -0.28 -5.47
CA ARG A 12 -22.51 -1.72 -5.74
C ARG A 12 -21.77 -2.48 -4.64
N THR A 13 -20.93 -1.78 -3.85
CA THR A 13 -20.00 -2.44 -2.95
C THR A 13 -19.88 -1.71 -1.62
N THR A 14 -19.63 -2.49 -0.60
CA THR A 14 -19.32 -2.02 0.74
C THR A 14 -17.99 -2.61 1.18
N LEU A 15 -16.99 -1.76 1.42
CA LEU A 15 -15.71 -2.13 1.99
C LEU A 15 -15.68 -1.75 3.46
N VAL A 16 -14.95 -2.53 4.24
CA VAL A 16 -14.74 -2.25 5.67
C VAL A 16 -13.25 -2.01 5.91
N GLY A 17 -12.94 -1.01 6.74
CA GLY A 17 -11.56 -0.68 7.06
C GLY A 17 -11.35 -0.27 8.51
N PHE A 18 -10.08 -0.26 8.92
CA PHE A 18 -9.62 0.33 10.17
C PHE A 18 -8.91 1.64 9.86
N LEU A 19 -9.50 2.75 10.29
CA LEU A 19 -8.91 4.08 10.20
C LEU A 19 -8.28 4.44 11.54
N GLU A 20 -7.00 4.72 11.51
CA GLU A 20 -6.24 5.14 12.68
C GLU A 20 -5.53 6.46 12.39
N ILE A 21 -5.80 7.51 13.20
CA ILE A 21 -5.24 8.85 13.02
C ILE A 21 -4.56 9.31 14.31
N PRO A 22 -3.23 9.50 14.33
CA PRO A 22 -2.54 10.10 15.47
C PRO A 22 -2.94 11.57 15.65
N SER A 23 -2.59 12.17 16.78
CA SER A 23 -3.00 13.55 17.13
C SER A 23 -2.50 14.61 16.14
N THR A 24 -1.33 14.40 15.57
CA THR A 24 -0.68 15.30 14.60
C THR A 24 -0.17 14.50 13.40
N PRO A 25 -1.06 14.10 12.47
CA PRO A 25 -0.66 13.24 11.36
C PRO A 25 0.11 14.03 10.31
N ALA A 26 1.28 13.52 9.89
CA ALA A 26 2.07 14.09 8.80
C ALA A 26 1.51 13.73 7.41
N GLY A 27 0.67 12.69 7.33
CA GLY A 27 0.03 12.18 6.12
C GLY A 27 -0.74 10.92 6.44
N ILE A 28 -1.32 10.29 5.42
CA ILE A 28 -2.09 9.04 5.54
C ILE A 28 -1.62 8.00 4.54
N VAL A 29 -1.53 6.75 4.99
CA VAL A 29 -1.18 5.60 4.16
C VAL A 29 -2.37 4.66 4.04
N LEU A 30 -2.83 4.43 2.81
CA LEU A 30 -3.80 3.40 2.46
C LEU A 30 -3.08 2.08 2.22
N PHE A 31 -3.50 1.03 2.93
CA PHE A 31 -2.94 -0.31 2.79
C PHE A 31 -3.74 -1.14 1.80
N SER A 32 -3.06 -1.60 0.75
CA SER A 32 -3.56 -2.57 -0.22
C SER A 32 -2.95 -3.94 0.09
N HIS A 33 -3.77 -4.85 0.61
CA HIS A 33 -3.32 -6.17 1.06
C HIS A 33 -3.14 -7.15 -0.10
N GLY A 34 -2.36 -8.22 0.12
CA GLY A 34 -2.20 -9.32 -0.84
C GLY A 34 -3.35 -10.33 -0.80
N SER A 35 -3.30 -11.29 -1.73
CA SER A 35 -4.28 -12.38 -1.83
C SER A 35 -4.37 -13.20 -0.54
N GLY A 36 -5.60 -13.54 -0.13
CA GLY A 36 -5.88 -14.29 1.10
C GLY A 36 -5.57 -13.52 2.39
N SER A 37 -5.49 -12.21 2.31
CA SER A 37 -5.23 -11.29 3.41
C SER A 37 -6.36 -10.25 3.52
N GLY A 38 -6.30 -9.36 4.50
CA GLY A 38 -7.28 -8.30 4.71
C GLY A 38 -6.79 -7.30 5.76
N ARG A 39 -7.72 -6.47 6.26
CA ARG A 39 -7.44 -5.48 7.32
C ARG A 39 -6.91 -6.10 8.62
N PHE A 40 -7.15 -7.38 8.84
CA PHE A 40 -6.66 -8.12 10.01
C PHE A 40 -5.24 -8.70 9.84
N SER A 41 -4.60 -8.54 8.68
CA SER A 41 -3.25 -9.03 8.41
C SER A 41 -2.28 -8.66 9.54
N PRO A 42 -1.69 -9.62 10.27
CA PRO A 42 -0.78 -9.30 11.37
C PRO A 42 0.44 -8.48 10.90
N ARG A 43 0.95 -8.77 9.72
CA ARG A 43 2.10 -8.08 9.12
C ARG A 43 1.76 -6.63 8.73
N ASN A 44 0.62 -6.40 8.07
CA ASN A 44 0.21 -5.04 7.71
C ASN A 44 -0.12 -4.23 8.97
N ARG A 45 -0.77 -4.83 9.97
CA ARG A 45 -1.04 -4.18 11.26
C ARG A 45 0.25 -3.86 12.03
N PHE A 46 1.26 -4.70 11.93
CA PHE A 46 2.57 -4.40 12.53
C PHE A 46 3.18 -3.14 11.87
N VAL A 47 3.27 -3.11 10.56
CA VAL A 47 3.79 -1.94 9.82
C VAL A 47 2.96 -0.69 10.12
N ALA A 48 1.62 -0.79 10.11
CA ALA A 48 0.73 0.32 10.43
C ALA A 48 0.99 0.90 11.83
N ARG A 49 1.17 0.05 12.85
CA ARG A 49 1.53 0.52 14.20
C ARG A 49 2.86 1.27 14.24
N GLN A 50 3.86 0.82 13.48
CA GLN A 50 5.14 1.52 13.38
C GLN A 50 4.99 2.89 12.68
N LEU A 51 4.19 2.95 11.64
CA LEU A 51 3.84 4.22 10.97
C LEU A 51 3.10 5.16 11.92
N HIS A 52 2.17 4.65 12.72
CA HIS A 52 1.44 5.38 13.77
C HIS A 52 2.37 6.01 14.81
N GLN A 53 3.30 5.23 15.34
CA GLN A 53 4.33 5.72 16.26
C GLN A 53 5.18 6.80 15.60
N GLY A 54 5.31 6.73 14.27
CA GLY A 54 5.96 7.73 13.44
C GLY A 54 5.08 8.94 13.09
N GLY A 55 3.86 9.06 13.63
CA GLY A 55 2.97 10.20 13.34
C GLY A 55 2.30 10.11 11.95
N ILE A 56 2.08 8.93 11.40
CA ILE A 56 1.41 8.73 10.11
C ILE A 56 0.07 8.04 10.34
N ALA A 57 -1.01 8.60 9.80
CA ALA A 57 -2.32 7.98 9.78
C ALA A 57 -2.35 6.78 8.83
N THR A 58 -3.21 5.81 9.12
CA THR A 58 -3.34 4.61 8.27
C THR A 58 -4.79 4.21 8.05
N LEU A 59 -5.08 3.71 6.86
CA LEU A 59 -6.34 3.03 6.53
C LEU A 59 -6.02 1.63 6.03
N LEU A 60 -6.39 0.61 6.80
CA LEU A 60 -6.34 -0.79 6.40
C LEU A 60 -7.73 -1.21 5.97
N ILE A 61 -7.90 -1.63 4.71
CA ILE A 61 -9.20 -2.04 4.16
C ILE A 61 -9.18 -3.50 3.74
N ASP A 62 -10.35 -4.12 3.68
CA ASP A 62 -10.57 -5.32 2.89
C ASP A 62 -10.91 -4.88 1.47
N LEU A 63 -10.08 -5.30 0.51
CA LEU A 63 -10.28 -4.95 -0.91
C LEU A 63 -11.42 -5.73 -1.56
N LEU A 64 -11.79 -6.85 -0.97
CA LEU A 64 -12.86 -7.72 -1.43
C LEU A 64 -13.89 -7.91 -0.33
N THR A 65 -15.14 -8.06 -0.72
CA THR A 65 -16.19 -8.56 0.18
C THR A 65 -16.01 -10.05 0.41
N THR A 66 -16.65 -10.61 1.46
CA THR A 66 -16.62 -12.05 1.73
C THR A 66 -17.11 -12.87 0.54
N GLU A 67 -18.05 -12.34 -0.25
CA GLU A 67 -18.59 -13.01 -1.43
C GLU A 67 -17.64 -12.98 -2.63
N GLU A 68 -16.77 -11.96 -2.68
CA GLU A 68 -15.78 -11.77 -3.75
C GLU A 68 -14.45 -12.49 -3.46
N GLU A 69 -14.23 -13.01 -2.23
CA GLU A 69 -13.01 -13.72 -1.83
C GLU A 69 -12.84 -15.10 -2.52
N HIS A 70 -13.34 -15.26 -3.75
CA HIS A 70 -13.07 -16.42 -4.56
C HIS A 70 -11.68 -16.32 -5.20
N ARG A 71 -11.03 -17.49 -5.44
CA ARG A 71 -9.65 -17.56 -5.98
C ARG A 71 -9.41 -16.71 -7.22
N ARG A 72 -10.41 -16.43 -8.03
CA ARG A 72 -10.28 -15.59 -9.23
C ARG A 72 -10.16 -14.10 -8.88
N ASN A 73 -10.92 -13.63 -7.91
CA ASN A 73 -10.97 -12.21 -7.55
C ASN A 73 -9.74 -11.74 -6.79
N VAL A 74 -9.07 -12.62 -6.02
CA VAL A 74 -7.84 -12.27 -5.30
C VAL A 74 -6.63 -11.97 -6.22
N PHE A 75 -6.74 -12.32 -7.51
CA PHE A 75 -5.77 -12.02 -8.56
C PHE A 75 -6.33 -11.10 -9.65
N ASP A 76 -7.56 -10.62 -9.50
CA ASP A 76 -8.16 -9.62 -10.39
C ASP A 76 -7.64 -8.24 -10.02
N ILE A 77 -6.50 -7.87 -10.62
CA ILE A 77 -5.82 -6.62 -10.30
C ILE A 77 -6.64 -5.41 -10.72
N ASP A 78 -7.43 -5.50 -11.77
CA ASP A 78 -8.33 -4.42 -12.20
C ASP A 78 -9.38 -4.16 -11.11
N LEU A 79 -10.06 -5.20 -10.60
CA LEU A 79 -10.99 -5.08 -9.48
C LEU A 79 -10.32 -4.54 -8.21
N LEU A 80 -9.16 -5.10 -7.84
CA LEU A 80 -8.43 -4.64 -6.65
C LEU A 80 -7.99 -3.18 -6.78
N SER A 81 -7.59 -2.74 -7.97
CA SER A 81 -7.25 -1.34 -8.27
C SER A 81 -8.48 -0.43 -8.10
N ASP A 82 -9.64 -0.82 -8.62
CA ASP A 82 -10.88 -0.07 -8.46
C ASP A 82 -11.23 0.11 -6.96
N ARG A 83 -10.98 -0.91 -6.13
CA ARG A 83 -11.18 -0.82 -4.67
C ARG A 83 -10.20 0.15 -4.00
N VAL A 84 -8.95 0.19 -4.44
CA VAL A 84 -7.97 1.19 -3.98
C VAL A 84 -8.42 2.60 -4.36
N LEU A 85 -8.91 2.80 -5.59
CA LEU A 85 -9.43 4.09 -6.06
C LEU A 85 -10.67 4.52 -5.27
N MET A 86 -11.61 3.60 -5.01
CA MET A 86 -12.79 3.85 -4.19
C MET A 86 -12.42 4.31 -2.77
N ALA A 87 -11.47 3.65 -2.13
CA ALA A 87 -10.99 4.03 -0.80
C ALA A 87 -10.26 5.38 -0.83
N SER A 88 -9.52 5.66 -1.92
CA SER A 88 -8.84 6.95 -2.09
C SER A 88 -9.82 8.11 -2.26
N ALA A 89 -10.89 7.92 -3.03
CA ALA A 89 -11.96 8.90 -3.16
C ALA A 89 -12.60 9.19 -1.80
N TRP A 90 -12.94 8.14 -1.05
CA TRP A 90 -13.49 8.30 0.30
C TRP A 90 -12.56 9.09 1.22
N LEU A 91 -11.25 8.80 1.22
CA LEU A 91 -10.26 9.56 2.01
C LEU A 91 -10.19 11.04 1.63
N ARG A 92 -10.44 11.39 0.36
CA ARG A 92 -10.49 12.78 -0.12
C ARG A 92 -11.76 13.51 0.25
N GLU A 93 -12.84 12.80 0.55
CA GLU A 93 -14.12 13.36 0.98
C GLU A 93 -14.22 13.49 2.51
N ASP A 94 -13.60 12.58 3.26
CA ASP A 94 -13.65 12.58 4.73
C ASP A 94 -12.92 13.81 5.30
N SER A 95 -13.62 14.58 6.15
CA SER A 95 -13.12 15.83 6.72
C SER A 95 -11.84 15.67 7.56
N ARG A 96 -11.59 14.47 8.10
CA ARG A 96 -10.43 14.15 8.94
C ARG A 96 -9.17 13.85 8.14
N THR A 97 -9.34 13.45 6.87
CA THR A 97 -8.24 12.92 6.05
C THR A 97 -8.02 13.65 4.74
N ARG A 98 -9.02 14.40 4.23
CA ARG A 98 -8.98 15.07 2.92
C ARG A 98 -7.79 16.01 2.72
N ALA A 99 -7.30 16.62 3.79
CA ALA A 99 -6.16 17.55 3.76
C ALA A 99 -4.79 16.85 3.92
N LEU A 100 -4.78 15.54 4.25
CA LEU A 100 -3.55 14.80 4.47
C LEU A 100 -2.92 14.39 3.15
N SER A 101 -1.58 14.40 3.09
CA SER A 101 -0.82 13.78 2.00
C SER A 101 -1.12 12.27 1.96
N LEU A 102 -1.67 11.78 0.83
CA LEU A 102 -2.02 10.37 0.65
C LEU A 102 -0.85 9.59 0.05
N SER A 103 -0.58 8.42 0.59
CA SER A 103 0.37 7.45 0.04
C SER A 103 -0.20 6.03 0.11
N TYR A 104 0.42 5.10 -0.64
CA TYR A 104 -0.01 3.70 -0.65
C TYR A 104 1.07 2.77 -0.11
N PHE A 105 0.64 1.76 0.64
CA PHE A 105 1.46 0.60 1.03
C PHE A 105 0.82 -0.66 0.45
N GLY A 106 1.48 -1.26 -0.54
CA GLY A 106 0.99 -2.49 -1.18
C GLY A 106 1.81 -3.72 -0.78
N ALA A 107 1.14 -4.84 -0.53
CA ALA A 107 1.78 -6.11 -0.23
C ALA A 107 1.40 -7.18 -1.27
N SER A 108 2.39 -7.89 -1.83
CA SER A 108 2.17 -8.94 -2.84
C SER A 108 1.31 -8.44 -4.01
N THR A 109 0.14 -9.06 -4.31
CA THR A 109 -0.83 -8.61 -5.33
C THR A 109 -1.36 -7.20 -5.04
N GLY A 110 -1.45 -6.80 -3.77
CA GLY A 110 -1.85 -5.45 -3.37
C GLY A 110 -0.86 -4.37 -3.82
N ALA A 111 0.41 -4.71 -4.03
CA ALA A 111 1.36 -3.77 -4.64
C ALA A 111 1.03 -3.50 -6.11
N ALA A 112 0.63 -4.53 -6.86
CA ALA A 112 0.20 -4.35 -8.25
C ALA A 112 -1.03 -3.44 -8.35
N SER A 113 -2.06 -3.68 -7.51
CA SER A 113 -3.26 -2.86 -7.53
C SER A 113 -2.98 -1.40 -7.12
N ALA A 114 -2.09 -1.15 -6.16
CA ALA A 114 -1.68 0.19 -5.77
C ALA A 114 -0.92 0.92 -6.91
N LEU A 115 -0.02 0.23 -7.61
CA LEU A 115 0.72 0.78 -8.75
C LEU A 115 -0.23 1.09 -9.93
N GLN A 116 -1.16 0.18 -10.23
CA GLN A 116 -2.16 0.40 -11.26
C GLN A 116 -3.09 1.56 -10.91
N ALA A 117 -3.57 1.65 -9.69
CA ALA A 117 -4.46 2.72 -9.24
C ALA A 117 -3.82 4.10 -9.42
N VAL A 118 -2.54 4.25 -9.08
CA VAL A 118 -1.81 5.52 -9.28
C VAL A 118 -1.66 5.87 -10.76
N ALA A 119 -1.47 4.88 -11.62
CA ALA A 119 -1.34 5.10 -13.06
C ALA A 119 -2.67 5.47 -13.74
N GLN A 120 -3.80 5.02 -13.17
CA GLN A 120 -5.14 5.22 -13.75
C GLN A 120 -5.80 6.53 -13.31
N ALA A 121 -5.55 7.00 -12.08
CA ALA A 121 -6.22 8.19 -11.56
C ALA A 121 -5.33 9.02 -10.65
N SER A 122 -5.49 10.35 -10.76
CA SER A 122 -4.71 11.30 -9.95
C SER A 122 -5.50 11.69 -8.69
N PHE A 123 -5.20 11.02 -7.57
CA PHE A 123 -5.63 11.42 -6.24
C PHE A 123 -4.57 12.21 -5.47
N GLY A 124 -3.53 12.70 -6.16
CA GLY A 124 -2.41 13.39 -5.51
C GLY A 124 -1.65 12.46 -4.55
N VAL A 125 -1.42 11.22 -4.97
CA VAL A 125 -0.62 10.26 -4.19
C VAL A 125 0.82 10.72 -4.15
N SER A 126 1.39 10.80 -2.93
CA SER A 126 2.74 11.34 -2.71
C SER A 126 3.83 10.29 -2.87
N ALA A 127 3.56 9.05 -2.51
CA ALA A 127 4.53 7.95 -2.62
C ALA A 127 3.87 6.57 -2.55
N ILE A 128 4.60 5.55 -3.01
CA ILE A 128 4.22 4.13 -2.87
C ILE A 128 5.36 3.37 -2.18
N VAL A 129 4.98 2.44 -1.30
CA VAL A 129 5.85 1.36 -0.81
C VAL A 129 5.25 0.03 -1.20
N SER A 130 6.04 -0.80 -1.86
CA SER A 130 5.72 -2.18 -2.25
C SER A 130 6.52 -3.15 -1.39
N ARG A 131 5.85 -4.00 -0.61
CA ARG A 131 6.48 -5.05 0.19
C ARG A 131 6.24 -6.43 -0.42
N GLY A 132 7.32 -7.11 -0.86
CA GLY A 132 7.23 -8.41 -1.54
C GLY A 132 6.23 -8.37 -2.69
N GLY A 133 6.20 -7.25 -3.41
CA GLY A 133 5.18 -6.95 -4.39
C GLY A 133 5.28 -7.78 -5.66
N ARG A 134 4.15 -7.92 -6.34
CA ARG A 134 4.00 -8.53 -7.66
C ARG A 134 3.73 -7.44 -8.73
N PRO A 135 4.69 -6.52 -8.95
CA PRO A 135 4.53 -5.42 -9.91
C PRO A 135 4.37 -5.89 -11.35
N ASP A 136 4.83 -7.12 -11.66
CA ASP A 136 4.63 -7.81 -12.93
C ASP A 136 3.15 -7.91 -13.32
N LEU A 137 2.24 -8.04 -12.35
CA LEU A 137 0.80 -8.10 -12.60
C LEU A 137 0.21 -6.74 -13.06
N ALA A 138 0.96 -5.64 -12.91
CA ALA A 138 0.60 -4.30 -13.37
C ALA A 138 1.60 -3.76 -14.41
N GLU A 139 2.35 -4.62 -15.10
CA GLU A 139 3.48 -4.24 -15.94
C GLU A 139 3.15 -3.12 -16.95
N ARG A 140 2.01 -3.22 -17.64
CA ARG A 140 1.56 -2.21 -18.63
C ARG A 140 1.36 -0.81 -18.05
N TYR A 141 1.17 -0.69 -16.73
CA TYR A 141 0.95 0.59 -16.06
C TYR A 141 2.23 1.21 -15.48
N LEU A 142 3.29 0.42 -15.30
CA LEU A 142 4.52 0.86 -14.63
C LEU A 142 5.16 2.11 -15.26
N PRO A 143 5.20 2.30 -16.60
CA PRO A 143 5.73 3.51 -17.21
C PRO A 143 4.94 4.78 -16.83
N HIS A 144 3.68 4.64 -16.44
CA HIS A 144 2.80 5.73 -16.05
C HIS A 144 2.81 6.01 -14.55
N VAL A 145 3.49 5.19 -13.74
CA VAL A 145 3.71 5.43 -12.31
C VAL A 145 4.83 6.45 -12.15
N THR A 146 4.47 7.70 -11.98
CA THR A 146 5.41 8.83 -11.87
C THR A 146 5.71 9.26 -10.45
N VAL A 147 4.99 8.73 -9.46
CA VAL A 147 5.22 9.02 -8.04
C VAL A 147 6.42 8.23 -7.48
N PRO A 148 7.10 8.78 -6.45
CA PRO A 148 8.19 8.07 -5.77
C PRO A 148 7.76 6.68 -5.30
N THR A 149 8.49 5.64 -5.73
CA THR A 149 8.15 4.23 -5.45
C THR A 149 9.32 3.49 -4.81
N LEU A 150 9.10 2.90 -3.63
CA LEU A 150 10.04 2.03 -2.93
C LEU A 150 9.61 0.57 -3.07
N LEU A 151 10.48 -0.26 -3.62
CA LEU A 151 10.31 -1.70 -3.73
C LEU A 151 11.14 -2.38 -2.64
N LEU A 152 10.50 -3.11 -1.71
CA LEU A 152 11.10 -3.87 -0.63
C LEU A 152 10.90 -5.36 -0.91
N VAL A 153 11.98 -6.12 -1.05
CA VAL A 153 11.93 -7.53 -1.42
C VAL A 153 12.82 -8.35 -0.48
N GLY A 154 12.35 -9.52 -0.09
CA GLY A 154 13.13 -10.46 0.71
C GLY A 154 14.31 -11.05 -0.09
N GLY A 155 15.49 -11.15 0.55
CA GLY A 155 16.71 -11.64 -0.09
C GLY A 155 16.63 -13.11 -0.50
N GLU A 156 15.77 -13.89 0.15
CA GLU A 156 15.53 -15.31 -0.16
C GLU A 156 14.32 -15.52 -1.11
N ASP A 157 13.65 -14.43 -1.53
CA ASP A 157 12.51 -14.48 -2.45
C ASP A 157 12.97 -14.24 -3.90
N HIS A 158 13.84 -15.14 -4.39
CA HIS A 158 14.52 -14.97 -5.68
C HIS A 158 13.59 -14.68 -6.87
N PRO A 159 12.43 -15.37 -7.05
CA PRO A 159 11.54 -15.07 -8.17
C PRO A 159 10.97 -13.64 -8.08
N VAL A 160 10.65 -13.17 -6.87
CA VAL A 160 10.10 -11.83 -6.66
C VAL A 160 11.18 -10.76 -6.82
N ILE A 161 12.44 -11.06 -6.50
CA ILE A 161 13.57 -10.17 -6.77
C ILE A 161 13.65 -9.86 -8.28
N GLU A 162 13.62 -10.89 -9.13
CA GLU A 162 13.69 -10.72 -10.58
C GLU A 162 12.53 -9.88 -11.12
N MET A 163 11.29 -10.14 -10.66
CA MET A 163 10.10 -9.37 -11.03
C MET A 163 10.23 -7.89 -10.62
N ASN A 164 10.75 -7.62 -9.43
CA ASN A 164 10.93 -6.25 -8.95
C ASN A 164 12.09 -5.54 -9.64
N GLN A 165 13.16 -6.24 -10.03
CA GLN A 165 14.23 -5.67 -10.86
C GLN A 165 13.72 -5.28 -12.27
N GLN A 166 12.83 -6.08 -12.86
CA GLN A 166 12.18 -5.73 -14.12
C GLN A 166 11.27 -4.51 -13.96
N ALA A 167 10.41 -4.50 -12.95
CA ALA A 167 9.56 -3.37 -12.63
C ALA A 167 10.35 -2.08 -12.35
N TYR A 168 11.46 -2.20 -11.63
CA TYR A 168 12.35 -1.06 -11.38
C TYR A 168 12.81 -0.39 -12.68
N ARG A 169 13.10 -1.15 -13.74
CA ARG A 169 13.48 -0.57 -15.04
C ARG A 169 12.32 0.14 -15.73
N LEU A 170 11.09 -0.32 -15.53
CA LEU A 170 9.89 0.18 -16.21
C LEU A 170 9.23 1.37 -15.52
N LEU A 171 9.33 1.49 -14.19
CA LEU A 171 8.72 2.59 -13.42
C LEU A 171 9.15 3.95 -13.96
N GLY A 172 8.17 4.84 -14.18
CA GLY A 172 8.39 6.15 -14.80
C GLY A 172 8.90 7.24 -13.84
N GLY A 173 8.71 7.08 -12.53
CA GLY A 173 9.07 8.07 -11.51
C GLY A 173 10.36 7.78 -10.74
N PRO A 174 10.66 8.59 -9.71
CA PRO A 174 11.72 8.30 -8.75
C PRO A 174 11.49 6.95 -8.09
N LYS A 175 12.53 6.14 -7.94
CA LYS A 175 12.38 4.76 -7.50
C LYS A 175 13.59 4.26 -6.73
N GLN A 176 13.35 3.35 -5.80
CA GLN A 176 14.39 2.63 -5.06
C GLN A 176 13.99 1.16 -4.92
N LEU A 177 14.97 0.27 -5.03
CA LEU A 177 14.83 -1.16 -4.76
C LEU A 177 15.77 -1.51 -3.60
N MET A 178 15.20 -2.10 -2.55
CA MET A 178 15.92 -2.58 -1.37
C MET A 178 15.68 -4.08 -1.20
N ILE A 179 16.75 -4.83 -1.13
CA ILE A 179 16.73 -6.25 -0.81
C ILE A 179 17.00 -6.38 0.69
N ILE A 180 16.09 -7.03 1.42
CA ILE A 180 16.22 -7.27 2.86
C ILE A 180 16.89 -8.63 3.08
N PRO A 181 18.15 -8.66 3.55
CA PRO A 181 18.90 -9.93 3.68
C PRO A 181 18.20 -10.93 4.60
N GLY A 182 18.18 -12.19 4.20
CA GLY A 182 17.62 -13.30 4.98
C GLY A 182 16.11 -13.33 5.06
N ALA A 183 15.40 -12.35 4.50
CA ALA A 183 13.94 -12.32 4.49
C ALA A 183 13.38 -13.20 3.37
N THR A 184 12.36 -14.02 3.70
CA THR A 184 11.51 -14.71 2.71
C THR A 184 10.36 -13.79 2.27
N HIS A 185 9.42 -14.32 1.46
CA HIS A 185 8.28 -13.54 0.92
C HIS A 185 7.42 -12.87 1.99
N LEU A 186 7.25 -13.51 3.13
CA LEU A 186 6.36 -13.04 4.19
C LEU A 186 7.06 -12.17 5.24
N PHE A 187 8.39 -12.08 5.21
CA PHE A 187 9.19 -11.32 6.19
C PHE A 187 8.90 -11.78 7.63
N GLU A 188 8.91 -13.10 7.85
CA GLU A 188 8.64 -13.72 9.16
C GLU A 188 9.90 -13.91 10.01
N GLU A 189 11.06 -13.75 9.40
CA GLU A 189 12.35 -13.86 10.07
C GLU A 189 12.56 -12.68 11.01
N PRO A 190 13.18 -12.89 12.19
CA PRO A 190 13.37 -11.85 13.19
C PRO A 190 14.07 -10.61 12.63
N GLY A 191 13.49 -9.43 12.85
CA GLY A 191 14.03 -8.14 12.44
C GLY A 191 13.78 -7.75 10.98
N THR A 192 13.22 -8.64 10.15
CA THR A 192 12.99 -8.33 8.72
C THR A 192 11.78 -7.44 8.50
N LEU A 193 10.69 -7.69 9.21
CA LEU A 193 9.48 -6.86 9.12
C LEU A 193 9.69 -5.49 9.79
N GLU A 194 10.51 -5.40 10.81
CA GLU A 194 10.95 -4.16 11.44
C GLU A 194 11.71 -3.29 10.43
N GLN A 195 12.63 -3.88 9.65
CA GLN A 195 13.32 -3.17 8.57
C GLN A 195 12.35 -2.66 7.51
N VAL A 196 11.36 -3.46 7.11
CA VAL A 196 10.29 -3.01 6.19
C VAL A 196 9.59 -1.77 6.74
N ALA A 197 9.19 -1.81 8.01
CA ALA A 197 8.49 -0.69 8.65
C ALA A 197 9.35 0.57 8.74
N GLU A 198 10.64 0.43 9.08
CA GLU A 198 11.60 1.53 9.15
C GLU A 198 11.81 2.18 7.77
N TYR A 199 12.06 1.39 6.72
CA TYR A 199 12.20 1.90 5.35
C TYR A 199 10.93 2.58 4.86
N ALA A 200 9.75 2.00 5.14
CA ALA A 200 8.46 2.58 4.78
C ALA A 200 8.24 3.91 5.48
N LEU A 201 8.47 3.99 6.79
CA LEU A 201 8.34 5.21 7.57
C LEU A 201 9.23 6.33 7.04
N LYS A 202 10.51 6.02 6.78
CA LYS A 202 11.48 6.97 6.23
C LYS A 202 11.04 7.47 4.85
N TRP A 203 10.62 6.54 3.99
CA TRP A 203 10.17 6.86 2.63
C TRP A 203 8.96 7.78 2.62
N PHE A 204 7.92 7.46 3.38
CA PHE A 204 6.73 8.29 3.44
C PHE A 204 7.02 9.69 4.01
N ARG A 205 7.79 9.79 5.11
CA ARG A 205 8.17 11.08 5.68
C ARG A 205 8.97 11.96 4.72
N GLN A 206 9.78 11.37 3.88
CA GLN A 206 10.57 12.09 2.86
C GLN A 206 9.69 12.67 1.75
N HIS A 207 8.56 12.02 1.44
CA HIS A 207 7.73 12.33 0.28
C HIS A 207 6.36 12.94 0.61
N PHE A 208 5.98 13.02 1.87
CA PHE A 208 4.82 13.82 2.24
C PHE A 208 5.09 15.31 1.98
N ALA A 209 4.08 16.02 1.45
CA ALA A 209 4.13 17.47 1.38
C ALA A 209 4.35 18.02 2.80
N ARG A 210 5.32 18.92 2.95
CA ARG A 210 5.46 19.65 4.22
C ARG A 210 4.23 20.54 4.35
N PRO A 211 3.57 20.57 5.52
CA PRO A 211 2.58 21.61 5.77
C PRO A 211 3.30 22.96 5.65
N ASP A 212 2.71 23.87 4.85
CA ASP A 212 3.13 25.28 4.74
C ASP A 212 2.97 26.00 6.08
#